data_caeb02a1ed020e63358d211a257f8f0f
#
_entry.id   caeb02a1ed020e63358d211a257f8f0f
#
_cell.length_a   1.000
_cell.length_b   1.000
_cell.length_c   1.000
_cell.angle_alpha   90.00
_cell.angle_beta   90.00
_cell.angle_gamma   90.00
#
_symmetry.space_group_name_H-M   'P 1'
#
loop_
_entity.id
_entity.type
_entity.pdbx_description
1 polymer ?
#
loop_
_entity_poly.entity_id
_entity_poly.type
_entity_poly.pdbx_seq_one_letter_code
_entity_poly.pdbx_strand_id
1 'polypeptide(L)'
;MVTSSFGKAIRFQNNKSDSNLFTYVLPFHYNVPSYNIDYQILVYRRYNYKAEAFFDLKVDAAIKGLNSLTNGKIPELHVVNSISDDFGYADAGFTFEELKRFNKILIETGNSIGYNTKIVYSTLYDYLKILKSQNFTYGQFKGDFLPYQETYNGNTEYWSGYYSTKIYLKRQIVHLYNEIQTTKLLLANRVLNKYHTIVGLDKTVCKDLDSINEKILKAEKQFSVTLHHDGITGTNKRYVADDYIRMTHEGMNNLTAAREEILTFNQAMHQDTIDEMQHIVSELDDLEVFHYTVVNPNGYQRDEIMNITLPNSEDDANYAFVIQHSFESKIYTNVTAYKVDLYNLDNEDKKPKVETKAFVKISVPALGDTQVYLLKFSGDQQKCTEAGIR
;
A
#
# COMPACT_ATOMS: atom_id res chain seq x y z
N MET A 1 16.76 -26.39 0.51
CA MET A 1 16.53 -25.35 1.54
C MET A 1 17.04 -25.88 2.86
N VAL A 2 17.94 -25.20 3.55
CA VAL A 2 18.52 -25.74 4.80
C VAL A 2 17.53 -25.46 5.92
N THR A 3 16.81 -26.47 6.35
CA THR A 3 16.04 -26.44 7.60
C THR A 3 17.03 -26.52 8.78
N SER A 4 17.45 -25.38 9.29
CA SER A 4 18.18 -25.36 10.57
C SER A 4 17.17 -25.13 11.69
N SER A 5 17.32 -25.85 12.80
CA SER A 5 16.50 -25.70 14.00
C SER A 5 16.68 -24.35 14.73
N PHE A 6 17.46 -23.44 14.15
CA PHE A 6 17.63 -22.05 14.62
C PHE A 6 17.60 -21.10 13.44
N GLY A 7 17.25 -19.85 13.69
CA GLY A 7 17.21 -18.83 12.67
C GLY A 7 18.56 -18.55 12.04
N LYS A 8 18.57 -18.16 10.78
CA LYS A 8 19.79 -17.93 10.00
C LYS A 8 19.82 -16.51 9.45
N ALA A 9 20.88 -15.80 9.75
CA ALA A 9 21.15 -14.53 9.08
C ALA A 9 21.82 -14.79 7.72
N ILE A 10 21.33 -14.13 6.69
CA ILE A 10 21.81 -14.23 5.32
C ILE A 10 21.87 -12.84 4.67
N ARG A 11 22.60 -12.73 3.56
CA ARG A 11 22.47 -11.62 2.63
C ARG A 11 21.53 -12.04 1.51
N PHE A 12 20.37 -11.42 1.46
CA PHE A 12 19.42 -11.63 0.38
C PHE A 12 19.71 -10.67 -0.78
N GLN A 13 19.82 -11.18 -1.98
CA GLN A 13 20.00 -10.41 -3.19
C GLN A 13 18.86 -10.72 -4.17
N ASN A 14 18.18 -9.67 -4.64
CA ASN A 14 17.18 -9.78 -5.68
C ASN A 14 17.87 -10.11 -7.03
N ASN A 15 17.20 -10.88 -7.88
CA ASN A 15 17.68 -11.24 -9.22
C ASN A 15 17.87 -10.03 -10.15
N LYS A 16 17.22 -8.89 -9.85
CA LYS A 16 17.20 -7.69 -10.71
C LYS A 16 18.11 -6.55 -10.23
N SER A 17 18.75 -6.68 -9.08
CA SER A 17 19.59 -5.62 -8.54
C SER A 17 20.81 -6.19 -7.81
N ASP A 18 21.89 -5.43 -7.76
CA ASP A 18 23.10 -5.77 -6.97
C ASP A 18 22.97 -5.37 -5.50
N SER A 19 21.83 -4.82 -5.09
CA SER A 19 21.59 -4.48 -3.69
C SER A 19 21.38 -5.72 -2.84
N ASN A 20 21.99 -5.70 -1.67
CA ASN A 20 21.89 -6.78 -0.67
C ASN A 20 21.08 -6.31 0.53
N LEU A 21 20.15 -7.14 0.98
CA LEU A 21 19.42 -6.94 2.22
C LEU A 21 19.92 -7.94 3.28
N PHE A 22 20.30 -7.43 4.46
CA PHE A 22 20.59 -8.29 5.60
C PHE A 22 19.28 -8.87 6.13
N THR A 23 19.14 -10.19 6.07
CA THR A 23 17.89 -10.90 6.32
C THR A 23 18.07 -11.96 7.39
N TYR A 24 17.16 -12.02 8.34
CA TYR A 24 17.08 -13.11 9.31
C TYR A 24 15.93 -14.03 8.95
N VAL A 25 16.25 -15.29 8.69
CA VAL A 25 15.26 -16.34 8.41
C VAL A 25 14.91 -17.01 9.74
N LEU A 26 13.66 -16.90 10.16
CA LEU A 26 13.18 -17.52 11.38
C LEU A 26 13.30 -19.05 11.30
N PRO A 27 13.63 -19.74 12.41
CA PRO A 27 13.79 -21.19 12.43
C PRO A 27 12.45 -21.93 12.24
N PHE A 28 11.40 -21.35 12.77
CA PHE A 28 10.03 -21.79 12.66
C PHE A 28 9.22 -20.60 12.24
N HIS A 29 8.11 -20.79 11.57
CA HIS A 29 7.21 -19.77 11.12
C HIS A 29 7.14 -18.61 12.15
N TYR A 30 6.03 -18.29 12.77
CA TYR A 30 5.98 -17.39 13.92
C TYR A 30 5.70 -18.12 15.23
N ASN A 31 5.43 -19.40 15.14
CA ASN A 31 5.10 -20.25 16.29
C ASN A 31 6.32 -20.47 17.20
N VAL A 32 6.02 -20.77 18.42
CA VAL A 32 7.04 -21.13 19.41
C VAL A 32 7.55 -22.55 19.12
N PRO A 33 8.86 -22.73 18.92
CA PRO A 33 9.43 -24.07 18.79
C PRO A 33 9.23 -24.93 20.03
N SER A 34 9.17 -26.25 19.85
CA SER A 34 8.91 -27.20 20.93
C SER A 34 9.86 -27.14 22.13
N TYR A 35 11.06 -26.62 21.93
CA TYR A 35 12.05 -26.39 22.99
C TYR A 35 11.93 -25.01 23.67
N ASN A 36 10.99 -24.19 23.27
CA ASN A 36 10.81 -22.86 23.80
C ASN A 36 9.64 -22.81 24.80
N ILE A 37 9.42 -21.65 25.40
CA ILE A 37 8.23 -21.41 26.21
C ILE A 37 7.01 -21.32 25.29
N ASP A 38 6.15 -22.31 25.35
CA ASP A 38 4.84 -22.28 24.77
C ASP A 38 3.77 -22.07 25.86
N TYR A 39 2.54 -21.87 25.46
CA TYR A 39 1.41 -21.71 26.36
C TYR A 39 1.28 -22.92 27.33
N GLN A 40 1.57 -24.13 26.84
CA GLN A 40 1.48 -25.35 27.66
C GLN A 40 2.52 -25.35 28.78
N ILE A 41 3.71 -24.78 28.56
CA ILE A 41 4.75 -24.68 29.59
C ILE A 41 4.33 -23.72 30.68
N LEU A 42 3.77 -22.57 30.30
CA LEU A 42 3.25 -21.60 31.26
C LEU A 42 2.17 -22.22 32.13
N VAL A 43 1.29 -23.06 31.55
CA VAL A 43 0.22 -23.73 32.27
C VAL A 43 0.72 -24.91 33.11
N TYR A 44 1.62 -25.75 32.57
CA TYR A 44 2.08 -26.99 33.20
C TYR A 44 3.41 -26.86 33.95
N ARG A 45 4.07 -25.70 33.91
CA ARG A 45 5.30 -25.37 34.63
C ARG A 45 6.45 -26.36 34.39
N ARG A 46 6.64 -26.82 33.17
CA ARG A 46 7.69 -27.80 32.80
C ARG A 46 9.04 -27.09 32.47
N TYR A 47 9.44 -26.17 33.32
CA TYR A 47 10.56 -25.26 33.02
C TYR A 47 11.91 -25.95 32.86
N ASN A 48 12.26 -26.89 33.76
CA ASN A 48 13.59 -27.52 33.71
C ASN A 48 13.80 -28.29 32.40
N TYR A 49 12.85 -29.15 32.04
CA TYR A 49 12.91 -29.90 30.79
C TYR A 49 13.05 -28.99 29.57
N LYS A 50 12.38 -27.88 29.55
CA LYS A 50 12.45 -26.95 28.41
C LYS A 50 13.70 -26.10 28.41
N ALA A 51 14.28 -25.80 29.59
CA ALA A 51 15.58 -25.14 29.68
C ALA A 51 16.70 -26.04 29.14
N GLU A 52 16.71 -27.31 29.49
CA GLU A 52 17.64 -28.30 28.94
C GLU A 52 17.46 -28.41 27.42
N ALA A 53 16.25 -28.60 26.91
CA ALA A 53 15.95 -28.68 25.50
C ALA A 53 16.33 -27.39 24.73
N PHE A 54 16.24 -26.23 25.36
CA PHE A 54 16.69 -24.97 24.77
C PHE A 54 18.20 -24.97 24.50
N PHE A 55 19.01 -25.44 25.48
CA PHE A 55 20.46 -25.51 25.28
C PHE A 55 20.81 -26.57 24.25
N ASP A 56 20.26 -27.77 24.35
CA ASP A 56 20.59 -28.89 23.46
C ASP A 56 20.18 -28.62 22.00
N LEU A 57 19.02 -28.05 21.78
CA LEU A 57 18.46 -27.89 20.43
C LEU A 57 18.75 -26.54 19.80
N LYS A 58 18.86 -25.47 20.58
CA LYS A 58 19.01 -24.13 20.06
C LYS A 58 20.43 -23.59 20.21
N VAL A 59 20.98 -23.64 21.42
CA VAL A 59 22.30 -23.06 21.70
C VAL A 59 23.36 -23.88 21.03
N ASP A 60 23.39 -25.19 21.17
CA ASP A 60 24.35 -26.07 20.52
C ASP A 60 24.31 -26.02 19.01
N ALA A 61 23.08 -25.94 18.41
CA ALA A 61 22.92 -25.78 16.99
C ALA A 61 23.49 -24.42 16.52
N ALA A 62 23.24 -23.34 17.27
CA ALA A 62 23.80 -22.02 16.99
C ALA A 62 25.34 -22.03 17.09
N ILE A 63 25.91 -22.67 18.11
CA ILE A 63 27.37 -22.83 18.27
C ILE A 63 27.98 -23.60 17.08
N LYS A 64 27.40 -24.73 16.70
CA LYS A 64 27.85 -25.52 15.54
C LYS A 64 27.77 -24.69 14.25
N GLY A 65 26.71 -23.92 14.06
CA GLY A 65 26.57 -23.04 12.90
C GLY A 65 27.62 -21.92 12.87
N LEU A 66 27.88 -21.28 14.00
CA LEU A 66 28.86 -20.20 14.11
C LEU A 66 30.31 -20.71 14.06
N ASN A 67 30.61 -21.86 14.61
CA ASN A 67 31.94 -22.46 14.52
C ASN A 67 32.39 -22.64 13.07
N SER A 68 31.47 -22.94 12.16
CA SER A 68 31.77 -23.02 10.72
C SER A 68 32.06 -21.65 10.08
N LEU A 69 31.56 -20.56 10.67
CA LEU A 69 31.77 -19.20 10.17
C LEU A 69 32.94 -18.47 10.78
N THR A 70 33.38 -18.89 11.97
CA THR A 70 34.36 -18.18 12.79
C THR A 70 35.68 -18.96 13.03
N ASN A 71 35.83 -20.13 12.42
CA ASN A 71 36.95 -21.05 12.70
C ASN A 71 37.10 -21.33 14.20
N GLY A 72 36.00 -21.51 14.91
CA GLY A 72 35.97 -21.85 16.33
C GLY A 72 36.18 -20.66 17.31
N LYS A 73 36.25 -19.43 16.81
CA LYS A 73 36.39 -18.24 17.67
C LYS A 73 35.02 -17.55 17.83
N ILE A 74 34.28 -17.92 18.84
CA ILE A 74 33.01 -17.27 19.18
C ILE A 74 33.21 -16.43 20.45
N PRO A 75 33.38 -15.10 20.35
CA PRO A 75 33.61 -14.27 21.53
C PRO A 75 32.33 -14.13 22.38
N GLU A 76 31.18 -14.05 21.73
CA GLU A 76 29.89 -13.93 22.37
C GLU A 76 28.79 -14.48 21.44
N LEU A 77 27.94 -15.36 21.96
CA LEU A 77 26.84 -15.95 21.21
C LEU A 77 25.52 -15.21 21.53
N HIS A 78 24.95 -14.57 20.53
CA HIS A 78 23.62 -13.97 20.63
C HIS A 78 22.57 -14.86 19.98
N VAL A 79 21.55 -15.22 20.74
CA VAL A 79 20.44 -16.07 20.28
C VAL A 79 19.12 -15.37 20.56
N VAL A 80 18.31 -15.17 19.52
CA VAL A 80 16.94 -14.66 19.71
C VAL A 80 16.00 -15.79 20.12
N ASN A 81 15.21 -15.55 21.14
CA ASN A 81 14.16 -16.43 21.61
C ASN A 81 12.82 -15.74 21.39
N SER A 82 12.11 -16.09 20.31
CA SER A 82 10.79 -15.56 20.01
C SER A 82 9.71 -16.30 20.80
N ILE A 83 8.75 -15.54 21.34
CA ILE A 83 7.60 -16.06 22.07
C ILE A 83 6.39 -15.47 21.41
N SER A 84 5.71 -16.28 20.60
CA SER A 84 4.54 -15.88 19.81
C SER A 84 3.71 -17.09 19.47
N ASP A 85 2.41 -16.93 19.46
CA ASP A 85 1.46 -17.93 18.96
C ASP A 85 0.09 -17.28 18.74
N ASP A 86 -0.75 -17.91 17.90
CA ASP A 86 -2.13 -17.50 17.71
C ASP A 86 -2.91 -17.63 19.03
N PHE A 87 -3.63 -16.55 19.39
CA PHE A 87 -4.46 -16.48 20.59
C PHE A 87 -3.73 -16.78 21.92
N GLY A 88 -2.40 -16.89 21.87
CA GLY A 88 -1.55 -17.08 23.03
C GLY A 88 -1.18 -15.75 23.69
N TYR A 89 -0.76 -15.85 24.98
CA TYR A 89 -0.13 -14.74 25.73
C TYR A 89 -1.02 -13.49 25.94
N ALA A 90 -2.34 -13.65 25.89
CA ALA A 90 -3.29 -12.54 26.05
C ALA A 90 -3.23 -11.90 27.45
N ASP A 91 -2.92 -12.68 28.50
CA ASP A 91 -2.67 -12.16 29.85
C ASP A 91 -1.19 -11.79 30.00
N ALA A 92 -0.87 -10.52 29.81
CA ALA A 92 0.48 -10.00 29.91
C ALA A 92 1.06 -10.16 31.32
N GLY A 93 0.29 -9.92 32.38
CA GLY A 93 0.73 -10.03 33.76
C GLY A 93 1.20 -11.44 34.09
N PHE A 94 0.35 -12.43 33.84
CA PHE A 94 0.67 -13.84 33.99
C PHE A 94 1.87 -14.25 33.12
N THR A 95 1.88 -13.85 31.86
CA THR A 95 2.92 -14.21 30.92
C THR A 95 4.30 -13.71 31.39
N PHE A 96 4.43 -12.45 31.78
CA PHE A 96 5.71 -11.90 32.24
C PHE A 96 6.19 -12.50 33.57
N GLU A 97 5.30 -12.82 34.52
CA GLU A 97 5.69 -13.46 35.75
C GLU A 97 6.20 -14.90 35.50
N GLU A 98 5.56 -15.65 34.62
CA GLU A 98 6.02 -17.00 34.27
C GLU A 98 7.31 -16.96 33.43
N LEU A 99 7.47 -15.99 32.53
CA LEU A 99 8.73 -15.76 31.81
C LEU A 99 9.88 -15.43 32.77
N LYS A 100 9.65 -14.62 33.77
CA LYS A 100 10.64 -14.29 34.78
C LYS A 100 11.13 -15.53 35.53
N ARG A 101 10.23 -16.44 35.91
CA ARG A 101 10.57 -17.71 36.53
C ARG A 101 11.38 -18.60 35.59
N PHE A 102 10.93 -18.73 34.34
CA PHE A 102 11.64 -19.52 33.34
C PHE A 102 13.03 -18.95 33.02
N ASN A 103 13.14 -17.64 32.82
CA ASN A 103 14.42 -16.99 32.54
C ASN A 103 15.44 -17.22 33.67
N LYS A 104 14.99 -17.25 34.94
CA LYS A 104 15.86 -17.61 36.07
C LYS A 104 16.39 -19.03 35.91
N ILE A 105 15.52 -19.99 35.64
CA ILE A 105 15.90 -21.41 35.45
C ILE A 105 16.81 -21.56 34.23
N LEU A 106 16.54 -20.84 33.14
CA LEU A 106 17.35 -20.87 31.93
C LEU A 106 18.77 -20.33 32.18
N ILE A 107 18.93 -19.28 32.99
CA ILE A 107 20.24 -18.75 33.40
C ILE A 107 20.95 -19.77 34.29
N GLU A 108 20.28 -20.35 35.28
CA GLU A 108 20.86 -21.36 36.20
C GLU A 108 21.33 -22.60 35.41
N THR A 109 20.50 -23.09 34.48
CA THR A 109 20.84 -24.23 33.62
C THR A 109 22.05 -23.92 32.75
N GLY A 110 22.06 -22.80 32.06
CA GLY A 110 23.17 -22.40 31.20
C GLY A 110 24.49 -22.27 32.00
N ASN A 111 24.44 -21.64 33.16
CA ASN A 111 25.61 -21.49 34.02
C ASN A 111 26.13 -22.85 34.57
N SER A 112 25.21 -23.79 34.86
CA SER A 112 25.59 -25.13 35.35
C SER A 112 26.33 -25.98 34.30
N ILE A 113 26.08 -25.72 33.03
CA ILE A 113 26.76 -26.38 31.89
C ILE A 113 27.91 -25.57 31.30
N GLY A 114 28.32 -24.50 31.96
CA GLY A 114 29.54 -23.74 31.63
C GLY A 114 29.37 -22.49 30.76
N TYR A 115 28.11 -22.08 30.46
CA TYR A 115 27.85 -20.83 29.78
C TYR A 115 27.66 -19.68 30.78
N ASN A 116 28.24 -18.51 30.46
CA ASN A 116 27.87 -17.26 31.16
C ASN A 116 26.59 -16.68 30.55
N THR A 117 25.46 -17.19 30.99
CA THR A 117 24.16 -16.93 30.39
C THR A 117 23.54 -15.62 30.87
N LYS A 118 23.17 -14.75 29.93
CA LYS A 118 22.47 -13.52 30.19
C LYS A 118 21.22 -13.45 29.33
N ILE A 119 20.09 -13.03 29.87
CA ILE A 119 18.82 -12.87 29.16
C ILE A 119 18.37 -11.43 29.26
N VAL A 120 18.00 -10.85 28.13
CA VAL A 120 17.48 -9.49 28.02
C VAL A 120 16.22 -9.46 27.13
N TYR A 121 15.25 -8.64 27.48
CA TYR A 121 14.18 -8.31 26.55
C TYR A 121 14.72 -7.37 25.48
N SER A 122 14.43 -7.64 24.22
CA SER A 122 14.99 -6.91 23.10
C SER A 122 13.99 -6.80 21.95
N THR A 123 14.35 -6.01 20.96
CA THR A 123 13.64 -5.94 19.68
C THR A 123 14.39 -6.73 18.61
N LEU A 124 13.70 -7.14 17.56
CA LEU A 124 14.36 -7.78 16.42
C LEU A 124 15.39 -6.83 15.77
N TYR A 125 15.12 -5.53 15.77
CA TYR A 125 16.06 -4.51 15.27
C TYR A 125 17.39 -4.52 16.05
N ASP A 126 17.33 -4.50 17.37
CA ASP A 126 18.54 -4.48 18.21
C ASP A 126 19.32 -5.79 18.06
N TYR A 127 18.63 -6.92 17.97
CA TYR A 127 19.26 -8.21 17.70
C TYR A 127 19.98 -8.22 16.35
N LEU A 128 19.34 -7.76 15.28
CA LEU A 128 19.95 -7.68 13.95
C LEU A 128 21.14 -6.71 13.92
N LYS A 129 21.06 -5.61 14.66
CA LYS A 129 22.16 -4.67 14.81
C LYS A 129 23.38 -5.32 15.47
N ILE A 130 23.17 -6.11 16.53
CA ILE A 130 24.23 -6.89 17.18
C ILE A 130 24.83 -7.90 16.19
N LEU A 131 24.02 -8.70 15.51
CA LEU A 131 24.52 -9.66 14.52
C LEU A 131 25.35 -8.98 13.44
N LYS A 132 24.92 -7.83 12.94
CA LYS A 132 25.63 -7.06 11.93
C LYS A 132 26.98 -6.52 12.46
N SER A 133 27.04 -6.12 13.73
CA SER A 133 28.27 -5.60 14.35
C SER A 133 29.35 -6.67 14.59
N GLN A 134 28.97 -7.95 14.66
CA GLN A 134 29.89 -9.06 14.84
C GLN A 134 30.78 -9.35 13.62
N ASN A 135 30.52 -8.68 12.50
CA ASN A 135 31.30 -8.74 11.26
C ASN A 135 31.57 -10.17 10.73
N PHE A 136 30.58 -11.06 10.87
CA PHE A 136 30.65 -12.41 10.31
C PHE A 136 30.42 -12.40 8.79
N THR A 137 31.01 -13.36 8.11
CA THR A 137 30.70 -13.63 6.70
C THR A 137 29.43 -14.45 6.63
N TYR A 138 28.34 -13.78 6.31
CA TYR A 138 27.02 -14.43 6.16
C TYR A 138 26.86 -15.07 4.79
N GLY A 139 26.15 -16.21 4.75
CA GLY A 139 25.78 -16.84 3.49
C GLY A 139 24.95 -15.90 2.60
N GLN A 140 25.16 -15.98 1.30
CA GLN A 140 24.39 -15.22 0.32
C GLN A 140 23.30 -16.10 -0.27
N PHE A 141 22.09 -15.54 -0.40
CA PHE A 141 20.98 -16.14 -1.13
C PHE A 141 20.55 -15.21 -2.25
N LYS A 142 20.49 -15.71 -3.47
CA LYS A 142 20.02 -15.00 -4.64
C LYS A 142 18.77 -15.70 -5.18
N GLY A 143 17.67 -14.96 -5.32
CA GLY A 143 16.41 -15.51 -5.79
C GLY A 143 15.21 -14.82 -5.16
N ASP A 144 14.17 -15.59 -4.91
CA ASP A 144 12.99 -15.20 -4.15
C ASP A 144 12.54 -16.36 -3.23
N PHE A 145 11.54 -16.11 -2.41
CA PHE A 145 11.00 -17.08 -1.45
C PHE A 145 9.63 -17.63 -1.88
N LEU A 146 9.24 -17.41 -3.12
CA LEU A 146 7.95 -17.82 -3.65
C LEU A 146 8.09 -19.06 -4.57
N PRO A 147 7.07 -19.91 -4.63
CA PRO A 147 5.90 -19.96 -3.75
C PRO A 147 6.25 -20.43 -2.35
N TYR A 148 5.49 -19.99 -1.34
CA TYR A 148 5.63 -20.52 0.01
C TYR A 148 5.24 -22.01 0.03
N GLN A 149 6.09 -22.80 0.68
CA GLN A 149 5.94 -24.25 0.80
C GLN A 149 6.04 -24.63 2.27
N GLU A 150 5.12 -25.46 2.72
CA GLU A 150 5.13 -26.05 4.05
C GLU A 150 5.10 -27.58 3.96
N THR A 151 5.74 -28.26 4.89
CA THR A 151 5.65 -29.72 5.02
C THR A 151 4.90 -30.04 6.31
N TYR A 152 3.69 -30.56 6.16
CA TYR A 152 2.85 -30.97 7.27
C TYR A 152 2.55 -32.46 7.19
N ASN A 153 2.81 -33.20 8.27
CA ASN A 153 2.61 -34.67 8.33
C ASN A 153 3.23 -35.45 7.17
N GLY A 154 4.40 -35.01 6.68
CA GLY A 154 5.10 -35.64 5.56
C GLY A 154 4.58 -35.26 4.17
N ASN A 155 3.52 -34.47 4.07
CA ASN A 155 3.00 -33.94 2.82
C ASN A 155 3.55 -32.54 2.57
N THR A 156 3.93 -32.28 1.33
CA THR A 156 4.36 -30.95 0.90
C THR A 156 3.15 -30.19 0.38
N GLU A 157 2.87 -29.04 0.99
CA GLU A 157 1.78 -28.15 0.61
C GLU A 157 2.34 -26.82 0.07
N TYR A 158 1.80 -26.39 -1.07
CA TYR A 158 2.16 -25.12 -1.68
C TYR A 158 1.05 -24.11 -1.45
N TRP A 159 1.41 -22.98 -0.84
CA TRP A 159 0.48 -21.93 -0.50
C TRP A 159 0.35 -20.91 -1.64
N SER A 160 -0.07 -21.37 -2.81
CA SER A 160 -0.23 -20.50 -3.98
C SER A 160 -1.67 -20.03 -4.21
N GLY A 161 -2.66 -20.70 -3.61
CA GLY A 161 -4.07 -20.38 -3.79
C GLY A 161 -4.47 -18.97 -3.38
N TYR A 162 -3.83 -18.43 -2.34
CA TYR A 162 -4.13 -17.07 -1.87
C TYR A 162 -3.65 -15.96 -2.82
N TYR A 163 -2.84 -16.26 -3.83
CA TYR A 163 -2.45 -15.28 -4.85
C TYR A 163 -3.65 -14.78 -5.66
N SER A 164 -4.64 -15.62 -5.89
CA SER A 164 -5.80 -15.34 -6.74
C SER A 164 -7.15 -15.45 -6.05
N THR A 165 -7.19 -15.87 -4.77
CA THR A 165 -8.47 -15.97 -4.06
C THR A 165 -9.06 -14.59 -3.78
N LYS A 166 -10.40 -14.44 -3.88
CA LYS A 166 -11.13 -13.18 -3.70
C LYS A 166 -10.53 -12.00 -4.49
N ILE A 167 -10.37 -12.19 -5.77
CA ILE A 167 -9.73 -11.22 -6.70
C ILE A 167 -10.38 -9.84 -6.61
N TYR A 168 -11.70 -9.78 -6.44
CA TYR A 168 -12.41 -8.50 -6.28
C TYR A 168 -11.89 -7.71 -5.08
N LEU A 169 -11.78 -8.36 -3.90
CA LEU A 169 -11.24 -7.72 -2.70
C LEU A 169 -9.79 -7.25 -2.92
N LYS A 170 -8.94 -8.08 -3.51
CA LYS A 170 -7.55 -7.71 -3.85
C LYS A 170 -7.50 -6.46 -4.72
N ARG A 171 -8.35 -6.41 -5.75
CA ARG A 171 -8.44 -5.26 -6.65
C ARG A 171 -8.89 -4.00 -5.91
N GLN A 172 -9.89 -4.09 -5.03
CA GLN A 172 -10.37 -2.95 -4.25
C GLN A 172 -9.27 -2.40 -3.31
N ILE A 173 -8.51 -3.27 -2.67
CA ILE A 173 -7.40 -2.86 -1.79
C ILE A 173 -6.30 -2.15 -2.58
N VAL A 174 -5.90 -2.69 -3.73
CA VAL A 174 -4.91 -2.05 -4.60
C VAL A 174 -5.42 -0.71 -5.13
N HIS A 175 -6.69 -0.63 -5.48
CA HIS A 175 -7.31 0.62 -5.92
C HIS A 175 -7.29 1.67 -4.81
N LEU A 176 -7.71 1.31 -3.59
CA LEU A 176 -7.65 2.21 -2.43
C LEU A 176 -6.23 2.71 -2.17
N TYR A 177 -5.21 1.84 -2.26
CA TYR A 177 -3.81 2.25 -2.14
C TYR A 177 -3.43 3.32 -3.16
N ASN A 178 -3.74 3.07 -4.43
CA ASN A 178 -3.43 4.01 -5.52
C ASN A 178 -4.12 5.36 -5.31
N GLU A 179 -5.36 5.36 -4.88
CA GLU A 179 -6.13 6.57 -4.59
C GLU A 179 -5.58 7.35 -3.40
N ILE A 180 -5.11 6.66 -2.35
CA ILE A 180 -4.40 7.29 -1.22
C ILE A 180 -3.14 8.02 -1.74
N GLN A 181 -2.30 7.33 -2.52
CA GLN A 181 -1.08 7.92 -3.05
C GLN A 181 -1.39 9.12 -3.96
N THR A 182 -2.35 8.98 -4.86
CA THR A 182 -2.79 10.05 -5.77
C THR A 182 -3.29 11.27 -4.98
N THR A 183 -4.14 11.06 -3.96
CA THR A 183 -4.68 12.16 -3.15
C THR A 183 -3.59 12.88 -2.35
N LYS A 184 -2.64 12.14 -1.77
CA LYS A 184 -1.48 12.74 -1.07
C LYS A 184 -0.60 13.56 -2.00
N LEU A 185 -0.34 13.07 -3.21
CA LEU A 185 0.46 13.80 -4.20
C LEU A 185 -0.27 15.03 -4.72
N LEU A 186 -1.59 14.93 -4.93
CA LEU A 186 -2.42 16.09 -5.29
C LEU A 186 -2.36 17.16 -4.18
N LEU A 187 -2.50 16.78 -2.92
CA LEU A 187 -2.37 17.70 -1.80
C LEU A 187 -0.99 18.35 -1.75
N ALA A 188 0.08 17.55 -1.87
CA ALA A 188 1.44 18.07 -1.87
C ALA A 188 1.68 19.06 -3.00
N ASN A 189 1.22 18.76 -4.21
CA ASN A 189 1.32 19.65 -5.37
C ASN A 189 0.58 20.98 -5.11
N ARG A 190 -0.65 20.92 -4.57
CA ARG A 190 -1.43 22.12 -4.26
C ARG A 190 -0.79 22.98 -3.17
N VAL A 191 -0.24 22.37 -2.14
CA VAL A 191 0.48 23.08 -1.08
C VAL A 191 1.74 23.75 -1.65
N LEU A 192 2.53 23.02 -2.44
CA LEU A 192 3.75 23.58 -3.04
C LEU A 192 3.48 24.74 -4.00
N ASN A 193 2.49 24.60 -4.88
CA ASN A 193 2.11 25.66 -5.82
C ASN A 193 1.61 26.92 -5.10
N LYS A 194 0.90 26.75 -3.99
CA LYS A 194 0.45 27.88 -3.16
C LYS A 194 1.59 28.53 -2.37
N TYR A 195 2.59 27.76 -1.93
CA TYR A 195 3.77 28.30 -1.22
C TYR A 195 4.60 29.24 -2.10
N HIS A 196 4.64 29.02 -3.40
CA HIS A 196 5.31 29.93 -4.33
C HIS A 196 4.58 31.26 -4.52
N THR A 197 3.27 31.31 -4.18
CA THR A 197 2.43 32.51 -4.37
C THR A 197 2.14 33.28 -3.09
N ILE A 198 2.33 32.68 -1.90
CA ILE A 198 1.95 33.30 -0.63
C ILE A 198 3.13 33.29 0.35
N VAL A 199 3.72 34.44 0.55
CA VAL A 199 4.57 34.74 1.73
C VAL A 199 3.63 35.04 2.90
N GLY A 200 3.19 34.02 3.61
CA GLY A 200 2.34 34.12 4.80
C GLY A 200 1.15 33.16 4.78
N LEU A 201 1.28 31.99 5.45
CA LEU A 201 0.16 31.07 5.66
C LEU A 201 -0.84 31.69 6.65
N ASP A 202 -2.05 31.97 6.19
CA ASP A 202 -3.17 32.34 7.06
C ASP A 202 -3.63 31.12 7.89
N LYS A 203 -4.11 31.35 9.12
CA LYS A 203 -4.63 30.30 10.01
C LYS A 203 -5.82 29.51 9.41
N THR A 204 -6.57 30.10 8.49
CA THR A 204 -7.65 29.42 7.77
C THR A 204 -7.12 28.30 6.90
N VAL A 205 -6.01 28.50 6.19
CA VAL A 205 -5.35 27.49 5.37
C VAL A 205 -4.91 26.27 6.18
N CYS A 206 -4.45 26.49 7.41
CA CYS A 206 -4.05 25.38 8.28
C CYS A 206 -5.23 24.49 8.69
N LYS A 207 -6.40 25.07 8.95
CA LYS A 207 -7.60 24.30 9.31
C LYS A 207 -8.12 23.42 8.15
N ASP A 208 -8.07 23.95 6.94
CA ASP A 208 -8.47 23.20 5.74
C ASP A 208 -7.52 22.02 5.51
N LEU A 209 -6.21 22.22 5.71
CA LEU A 209 -5.22 21.15 5.62
C LEU A 209 -5.41 20.08 6.69
N ASP A 210 -5.80 20.45 7.90
CA ASP A 210 -6.07 19.49 8.98
C ASP A 210 -7.29 18.62 8.64
N SER A 211 -8.37 19.21 8.11
CA SER A 211 -9.57 18.50 7.65
C SER A 211 -9.23 17.50 6.54
N ILE A 212 -8.47 17.93 5.54
CA ILE A 212 -8.04 17.08 4.43
C ILE A 212 -7.16 15.92 4.93
N ASN A 213 -6.17 16.22 5.78
CA ASN A 213 -5.27 15.22 6.33
C ASN A 213 -6.01 14.19 7.20
N GLU A 214 -7.02 14.60 7.97
CA GLU A 214 -7.84 13.70 8.76
C GLU A 214 -8.58 12.68 7.87
N LYS A 215 -9.12 13.11 6.73
CA LYS A 215 -9.80 12.22 5.77
C LYS A 215 -8.83 11.23 5.13
N ILE A 216 -7.64 11.70 4.73
CA ILE A 216 -6.59 10.84 4.19
C ILE A 216 -6.16 9.81 5.24
N LEU A 217 -5.94 10.23 6.50
CA LEU A 217 -5.56 9.34 7.59
C LEU A 217 -6.63 8.28 7.90
N LYS A 218 -7.92 8.63 7.81
CA LYS A 218 -9.01 7.66 7.94
C LYS A 218 -8.93 6.58 6.84
N ALA A 219 -8.70 6.98 5.60
CA ALA A 219 -8.52 6.04 4.49
C ALA A 219 -7.27 5.16 4.66
N GLU A 220 -6.16 5.72 5.13
CA GLU A 220 -4.93 4.96 5.41
C GLU A 220 -5.14 3.94 6.53
N LYS A 221 -5.86 4.27 7.58
CA LYS A 221 -6.21 3.32 8.66
C LYS A 221 -7.06 2.16 8.12
N GLN A 222 -8.07 2.43 7.32
CA GLN A 222 -8.91 1.41 6.70
C GLN A 222 -8.08 0.52 5.75
N PHE A 223 -7.24 1.11 4.91
CA PHE A 223 -6.31 0.38 4.05
C PHE A 223 -5.37 -0.52 4.88
N SER A 224 -4.78 0.00 5.97
CA SER A 224 -3.84 -0.75 6.80
C SER A 224 -4.47 -2.01 7.40
N VAL A 225 -5.73 -1.93 7.84
CA VAL A 225 -6.46 -3.10 8.36
C VAL A 225 -6.65 -4.18 7.28
N THR A 226 -6.90 -3.78 6.03
CA THR A 226 -7.09 -4.75 4.93
C THR A 226 -5.81 -5.49 4.54
N LEU A 227 -4.62 -5.01 4.94
CA LEU A 227 -3.34 -5.68 4.72
C LEU A 227 -3.08 -6.84 5.67
N HIS A 228 -3.98 -7.10 6.63
CA HIS A 228 -3.93 -8.28 7.48
C HIS A 228 -3.74 -9.55 6.63
N HIS A 229 -2.94 -10.52 7.14
CA HIS A 229 -2.58 -11.73 6.40
C HIS A 229 -3.75 -12.65 6.04
N ASP A 230 -4.94 -12.45 6.62
CA ASP A 230 -6.21 -13.03 6.18
C ASP A 230 -7.09 -12.03 5.42
N GLY A 231 -6.75 -10.74 5.39
CA GLY A 231 -7.45 -9.70 4.64
C GLY A 231 -7.17 -9.79 3.15
N ILE A 232 -6.11 -9.15 2.69
CA ILE A 232 -5.71 -9.11 1.27
C ILE A 232 -5.45 -10.49 0.68
N THR A 233 -5.02 -11.45 1.48
CA THR A 233 -4.83 -12.84 1.06
C THR A 233 -6.14 -13.51 0.66
N GLY A 234 -7.27 -13.08 1.23
CA GLY A 234 -8.58 -13.63 0.96
C GLY A 234 -8.86 -14.96 1.66
N THR A 235 -8.06 -15.33 2.66
CA THR A 235 -8.21 -16.55 3.46
C THR A 235 -9.22 -16.41 4.60
N ASN A 236 -9.89 -15.27 4.67
CA ASN A 236 -10.96 -14.96 5.62
C ASN A 236 -12.32 -15.56 5.22
N LYS A 237 -13.27 -15.59 6.16
CA LYS A 237 -14.66 -15.98 5.92
C LYS A 237 -15.37 -14.93 5.04
N ARG A 238 -16.46 -15.35 4.36
CA ARG A 238 -17.20 -14.48 3.43
C ARG A 238 -17.64 -13.16 4.06
N TYR A 239 -18.31 -13.22 5.22
CA TYR A 239 -18.79 -12.01 5.89
C TYR A 239 -17.67 -11.06 6.35
N VAL A 240 -16.45 -11.59 6.60
CA VAL A 240 -15.25 -10.79 6.90
C VAL A 240 -14.74 -10.11 5.63
N ALA A 241 -14.79 -10.80 4.48
CA ALA A 241 -14.47 -10.19 3.20
C ALA A 241 -15.43 -9.04 2.86
N ASP A 242 -16.72 -9.23 3.13
CA ASP A 242 -17.75 -8.20 2.92
C ASP A 242 -17.46 -6.96 3.78
N ASP A 243 -16.99 -7.14 5.02
CA ASP A 243 -16.57 -6.05 5.90
C ASP A 243 -15.31 -5.33 5.39
N TYR A 244 -14.31 -6.05 4.90
CA TYR A 244 -13.14 -5.44 4.25
C TYR A 244 -13.53 -4.64 3.00
N ILE A 245 -14.47 -5.14 2.19
CA ILE A 245 -14.99 -4.40 1.03
C ILE A 245 -15.66 -3.10 1.48
N ARG A 246 -16.47 -3.15 2.54
CA ARG A 246 -17.10 -1.96 3.15
C ARG A 246 -16.02 -0.95 3.58
N MET A 247 -14.97 -1.40 4.27
CA MET A 247 -13.84 -0.53 4.68
C MET A 247 -13.16 0.13 3.47
N THR A 248 -12.95 -0.61 2.38
CA THR A 248 -12.36 0.00 1.17
C THR A 248 -13.26 1.07 0.57
N HIS A 249 -14.58 0.87 0.54
CA HIS A 249 -15.53 1.88 0.05
C HIS A 249 -15.56 3.12 0.95
N GLU A 250 -15.55 2.95 2.27
CA GLU A 250 -15.47 4.07 3.21
C GLU A 250 -14.17 4.86 3.04
N GLY A 251 -13.05 4.16 2.83
CA GLY A 251 -11.77 4.76 2.49
C GLY A 251 -11.85 5.60 1.21
N MET A 252 -12.45 5.07 0.16
CA MET A 252 -12.67 5.77 -1.11
C MET A 252 -13.54 7.02 -0.93
N ASN A 253 -14.62 6.93 -0.15
CA ASN A 253 -15.50 8.08 0.13
C ASN A 253 -14.73 9.20 0.87
N ASN A 254 -13.90 8.85 1.86
CA ASN A 254 -13.05 9.83 2.54
C ASN A 254 -12.06 10.50 1.57
N LEU A 255 -11.47 9.74 0.65
CA LEU A 255 -10.54 10.31 -0.34
C LEU A 255 -11.26 11.19 -1.37
N THR A 256 -12.47 10.83 -1.78
CA THR A 256 -13.29 11.65 -2.66
C THR A 256 -13.58 12.99 -2.00
N ALA A 257 -14.05 13.00 -0.76
CA ALA A 257 -14.29 14.23 -0.01
C ALA A 257 -12.99 15.06 0.21
N ALA A 258 -11.85 14.40 0.46
CA ALA A 258 -10.57 15.09 0.55
C ALA A 258 -10.17 15.76 -0.78
N ARG A 259 -10.36 15.07 -1.91
CA ARG A 259 -10.06 15.63 -3.24
C ARG A 259 -10.96 16.81 -3.59
N GLU A 260 -12.24 16.73 -3.28
CA GLU A 260 -13.17 17.86 -3.45
C GLU A 260 -12.68 19.09 -2.69
N GLU A 261 -12.28 18.95 -1.43
CA GLU A 261 -11.70 20.04 -0.66
C GLU A 261 -10.38 20.57 -1.25
N ILE A 262 -9.49 19.69 -1.72
CA ILE A 262 -8.24 20.09 -2.41
C ILE A 262 -8.53 20.88 -3.69
N LEU A 263 -9.55 20.49 -4.44
CA LEU A 263 -9.91 21.15 -5.69
C LEU A 263 -10.59 22.50 -5.45
N THR A 264 -11.48 22.59 -4.47
CA THR A 264 -12.15 23.86 -4.10
C THR A 264 -11.19 24.91 -3.57
N PHE A 265 -10.06 24.49 -3.02
CA PHE A 265 -9.00 25.39 -2.55
C PHE A 265 -8.41 26.32 -3.64
N ASN A 266 -8.68 26.04 -4.92
CA ASN A 266 -8.20 26.82 -6.08
C ASN A 266 -9.33 27.33 -6.98
N GLN A 267 -10.59 27.28 -6.58
CA GLN A 267 -11.72 27.69 -7.43
C GLN A 267 -11.61 29.13 -7.96
N ALA A 268 -11.01 30.03 -7.20
CA ALA A 268 -10.85 31.42 -7.66
C ALA A 268 -10.01 31.53 -8.97
N MET A 269 -8.99 30.67 -9.14
CA MET A 269 -8.16 30.67 -10.36
C MET A 269 -8.85 30.02 -11.56
N HIS A 270 -9.82 29.13 -11.33
CA HIS A 270 -10.56 28.48 -12.41
C HIS A 270 -11.74 29.32 -12.86
N GLN A 271 -12.31 30.15 -11.97
CA GLN A 271 -13.43 30.99 -12.33
C GLN A 271 -13.04 32.01 -13.40
N ASP A 272 -11.87 32.65 -13.28
CA ASP A 272 -11.36 33.58 -14.29
C ASP A 272 -11.21 32.89 -15.67
N THR A 273 -10.79 31.62 -15.70
CA THR A 273 -10.69 30.85 -16.95
C THR A 273 -12.06 30.48 -17.51
N ILE A 274 -13.03 30.16 -16.65
CA ILE A 274 -14.40 29.89 -17.06
C ILE A 274 -15.05 31.16 -17.60
N ASP A 275 -14.89 32.29 -16.91
CA ASP A 275 -15.42 33.59 -17.31
C ASP A 275 -14.81 34.04 -18.65
N GLU A 276 -13.50 33.83 -18.86
CA GLU A 276 -12.85 34.09 -20.14
C GLU A 276 -13.41 33.18 -21.24
N MET A 277 -13.59 31.87 -20.99
CA MET A 277 -14.19 30.98 -21.97
C MET A 277 -15.66 31.36 -22.26
N GLN A 278 -16.44 31.74 -21.27
CA GLN A 278 -17.80 32.24 -21.46
C GLN A 278 -17.81 33.51 -22.29
N HIS A 279 -16.81 34.37 -22.17
CA HIS A 279 -16.68 35.58 -23.01
C HIS A 279 -16.30 35.22 -24.43
N ILE A 280 -15.34 34.32 -24.66
CA ILE A 280 -14.94 33.85 -25.99
C ILE A 280 -16.07 33.14 -26.73
N VAL A 281 -16.95 32.45 -25.96
CA VAL A 281 -18.04 31.61 -26.49
C VAL A 281 -19.41 32.25 -26.29
N SER A 282 -19.45 33.55 -25.91
CA SER A 282 -20.71 34.31 -25.75
C SER A 282 -21.57 34.40 -26.99
N GLU A 283 -21.06 33.97 -28.16
CA GLU A 283 -21.80 33.87 -29.41
C GLU A 283 -22.46 32.47 -29.65
N LEU A 284 -22.26 31.52 -28.74
CA LEU A 284 -22.88 30.19 -28.85
C LEU A 284 -24.12 30.08 -27.96
N ASP A 285 -25.19 29.58 -28.53
CA ASP A 285 -26.44 29.37 -27.83
C ASP A 285 -26.35 28.13 -26.95
N ASP A 286 -26.95 28.15 -25.75
CA ASP A 286 -27.08 27.02 -24.79
C ASP A 286 -25.76 26.37 -24.38
N LEU A 287 -24.71 27.18 -24.09
CA LEU A 287 -23.42 26.68 -23.68
C LEU A 287 -23.43 26.05 -22.28
N GLU A 288 -23.12 24.77 -22.21
CA GLU A 288 -22.77 24.06 -20.97
C GLU A 288 -21.26 23.75 -20.92
N VAL A 289 -20.63 24.01 -19.77
CA VAL A 289 -19.19 23.74 -19.57
C VAL A 289 -19.01 22.68 -18.49
N PHE A 290 -18.37 21.57 -18.82
CA PHE A 290 -17.99 20.53 -17.88
C PHE A 290 -16.48 20.59 -17.68
N HIS A 291 -16.05 20.72 -16.43
CA HIS A 291 -14.63 20.88 -16.07
C HIS A 291 -14.09 19.60 -15.41
N TYR A 292 -12.93 19.16 -15.89
CA TYR A 292 -12.18 18.01 -15.37
C TYR A 292 -10.74 18.41 -15.08
N THR A 293 -10.27 18.03 -13.90
CA THR A 293 -8.85 18.13 -13.55
C THR A 293 -8.21 16.76 -13.64
N VAL A 294 -7.24 16.61 -14.56
CA VAL A 294 -6.49 15.35 -14.70
C VAL A 294 -5.13 15.51 -14.02
N VAL A 295 -4.88 14.66 -13.04
CA VAL A 295 -3.66 14.72 -12.21
C VAL A 295 -2.72 13.59 -12.56
N ASN A 296 -1.45 13.89 -12.73
CA ASN A 296 -0.39 12.91 -12.87
C ASN A 296 0.45 12.84 -11.59
N PRO A 297 0.30 11.77 -10.78
CA PRO A 297 1.07 11.60 -9.56
C PRO A 297 2.50 11.09 -9.81
N ASN A 298 2.89 10.81 -11.04
CA ASN A 298 4.21 10.27 -11.37
C ASN A 298 5.24 11.36 -11.53
N GLY A 299 6.51 11.04 -11.29
CA GLY A 299 7.65 11.93 -11.49
C GLY A 299 8.07 12.12 -12.95
N TYR A 300 7.23 11.74 -13.90
CA TYR A 300 7.45 11.91 -15.35
C TYR A 300 6.15 12.28 -16.05
N GLN A 301 6.26 13.01 -17.15
CA GLN A 301 5.12 13.39 -18.00
C GLN A 301 4.42 12.14 -18.55
N ARG A 302 3.09 12.19 -18.62
CA ARG A 302 2.27 11.15 -19.24
C ARG A 302 1.43 11.71 -20.37
N ASP A 303 1.43 10.98 -21.48
CA ASP A 303 0.49 11.20 -22.57
C ASP A 303 -0.57 10.10 -22.51
N GLU A 304 -1.83 10.48 -22.34
CA GLU A 304 -2.95 9.57 -22.13
C GLU A 304 -4.11 9.91 -23.06
N ILE A 305 -4.97 8.92 -23.25
CA ILE A 305 -6.27 9.12 -23.89
C ILE A 305 -7.33 9.12 -22.79
N MET A 306 -7.89 10.29 -22.53
CA MET A 306 -9.01 10.44 -21.61
C MET A 306 -10.31 10.10 -22.34
N ASN A 307 -11.19 9.33 -21.72
CA ASN A 307 -12.53 9.10 -22.21
C ASN A 307 -13.56 9.74 -21.25
N ILE A 308 -14.53 10.42 -21.81
CA ILE A 308 -15.61 11.08 -21.06
C ILE A 308 -16.94 10.59 -21.62
N THR A 309 -17.86 10.20 -20.77
CA THR A 309 -19.24 9.94 -21.16
C THR A 309 -19.93 11.27 -21.36
N LEU A 310 -20.42 11.51 -22.58
CA LEU A 310 -21.11 12.75 -22.90
C LEU A 310 -22.48 12.78 -22.22
N PRO A 311 -22.84 13.89 -21.59
CA PRO A 311 -24.17 14.05 -21.00
C PRO A 311 -25.21 14.13 -22.13
N ASN A 312 -26.22 13.28 -22.04
CA ASN A 312 -27.42 13.19 -22.89
C ASN A 312 -27.23 13.76 -24.31
N SER A 313 -26.71 12.92 -25.21
CA SER A 313 -26.58 13.30 -26.62
C SER A 313 -27.97 13.38 -27.24
N GLU A 314 -28.60 14.52 -27.15
CA GLU A 314 -29.65 14.91 -28.14
C GLU A 314 -28.93 14.99 -29.50
N ASP A 315 -29.60 14.56 -30.55
CA ASP A 315 -28.97 14.34 -31.86
C ASP A 315 -28.34 15.63 -32.51
N ASP A 316 -28.60 16.82 -31.94
CA ASP A 316 -28.17 18.12 -32.44
C ASP A 316 -27.14 18.87 -31.57
N ALA A 317 -26.61 18.26 -30.51
CA ALA A 317 -25.58 18.91 -29.66
C ALA A 317 -24.18 18.79 -30.25
N ASN A 318 -23.47 19.91 -30.30
CA ASN A 318 -22.04 19.95 -30.65
C ASN A 318 -21.17 19.91 -29.38
N TYR A 319 -19.98 19.33 -29.51
CA TYR A 319 -19.02 19.22 -28.41
C TYR A 319 -17.62 19.65 -28.85
N ALA A 320 -16.92 20.36 -27.96
CA ALA A 320 -15.52 20.70 -28.16
C ALA A 320 -14.73 20.51 -26.84
N PHE A 321 -13.44 20.23 -26.95
CA PHE A 321 -12.52 20.23 -25.81
C PHE A 321 -11.64 21.45 -25.79
N VAL A 322 -11.45 22.02 -24.60
CA VAL A 322 -10.38 22.97 -24.30
C VAL A 322 -9.43 22.32 -23.32
N ILE A 323 -8.17 22.24 -23.68
CA ILE A 323 -7.11 21.65 -22.84
C ILE A 323 -6.17 22.77 -22.42
N GLN A 324 -5.99 22.93 -21.12
CA GLN A 324 -5.07 23.91 -20.56
C GLN A 324 -3.97 23.19 -19.77
N HIS A 325 -2.75 23.26 -20.30
CA HIS A 325 -1.54 22.83 -19.59
C HIS A 325 -1.02 24.00 -18.76
N SER A 326 -1.02 23.87 -17.42
CA SER A 326 -0.45 24.83 -16.44
C SER A 326 -0.14 26.23 -17.04
N PHE A 327 -1.04 27.18 -16.86
CA PHE A 327 -0.90 28.64 -17.11
C PHE A 327 -0.50 29.13 -18.50
N GLU A 328 0.00 28.32 -19.46
CA GLU A 328 0.72 28.86 -20.63
C GLU A 328 0.01 28.73 -21.97
N SER A 329 -0.83 27.75 -22.22
CA SER A 329 -1.49 27.68 -23.54
C SER A 329 -2.78 26.86 -23.49
N LYS A 330 -3.83 27.45 -24.06
CA LYS A 330 -5.11 26.76 -24.28
C LYS A 330 -5.05 26.12 -25.68
N ILE A 331 -5.32 24.80 -25.71
CA ILE A 331 -5.44 24.05 -26.96
C ILE A 331 -6.90 23.72 -27.16
N TYR A 332 -7.50 24.18 -28.22
CA TYR A 332 -8.86 23.84 -28.63
C TYR A 332 -8.79 22.65 -29.60
N THR A 333 -9.60 21.65 -29.37
CA THR A 333 -9.66 20.46 -30.23
C THR A 333 -11.09 19.95 -30.38
N ASN A 334 -11.42 19.53 -31.61
CA ASN A 334 -12.71 18.90 -31.87
C ASN A 334 -12.84 17.57 -31.19
N VAL A 335 -14.06 17.25 -30.81
CA VAL A 335 -14.40 16.00 -30.15
C VAL A 335 -14.68 14.93 -31.19
N THR A 336 -13.98 13.80 -31.04
CA THR A 336 -14.40 12.56 -31.73
C THR A 336 -15.24 11.76 -30.76
N ALA A 337 -16.54 11.67 -31.04
CA ALA A 337 -17.48 10.94 -30.20
C ALA A 337 -17.84 9.59 -30.81
N TYR A 338 -17.96 8.57 -29.97
CA TYR A 338 -18.35 7.21 -30.37
C TYR A 338 -19.51 6.74 -29.51
N LYS A 339 -20.48 6.09 -30.16
CA LYS A 339 -21.53 5.35 -29.42
C LYS A 339 -20.96 4.01 -28.96
N VAL A 340 -21.08 3.73 -27.69
CA VAL A 340 -20.56 2.51 -27.06
C VAL A 340 -21.72 1.75 -26.41
N ASP A 341 -21.91 0.51 -26.83
CA ASP A 341 -22.92 -0.37 -26.23
C ASP A 341 -22.35 -0.98 -24.94
N LEU A 342 -22.99 -0.71 -23.83
CA LEU A 342 -22.65 -1.31 -22.53
C LEU A 342 -23.55 -2.52 -22.28
N TYR A 343 -22.98 -3.71 -22.34
CA TYR A 343 -23.66 -4.94 -22.00
C TYR A 343 -23.57 -5.21 -20.50
N ASN A 344 -24.70 -5.43 -19.86
CA ASN A 344 -24.73 -5.89 -18.48
C ASN A 344 -24.73 -7.42 -18.46
N LEU A 345 -23.61 -8.01 -18.08
CA LEU A 345 -23.44 -9.48 -18.02
C LEU A 345 -24.37 -10.16 -17.01
N ASP A 346 -24.91 -9.41 -16.04
CA ASP A 346 -25.82 -9.96 -15.02
C ASP A 346 -27.28 -10.02 -15.46
N ASN A 347 -27.62 -9.56 -16.67
CA ASN A 347 -29.01 -9.47 -17.12
C ASN A 347 -29.09 -9.57 -18.65
N GLU A 348 -29.01 -10.78 -19.17
CA GLU A 348 -28.99 -11.08 -20.61
C GLU A 348 -30.26 -10.62 -21.37
N ASP A 349 -31.37 -10.41 -20.66
CA ASP A 349 -32.67 -9.98 -21.23
C ASP A 349 -32.83 -8.47 -21.40
N LYS A 350 -31.88 -7.64 -20.93
CA LYS A 350 -31.97 -6.18 -21.09
C LYS A 350 -31.20 -5.72 -22.32
N LYS A 351 -31.83 -4.82 -23.08
CA LYS A 351 -31.14 -4.11 -24.16
C LYS A 351 -29.88 -3.42 -23.60
N PRO A 352 -28.75 -3.42 -24.34
CA PRO A 352 -27.55 -2.74 -23.92
C PRO A 352 -27.85 -1.24 -23.69
N LYS A 353 -27.27 -0.68 -22.64
CA LYS A 353 -27.28 0.76 -22.42
C LYS A 353 -26.29 1.39 -23.40
N VAL A 354 -26.77 2.25 -24.29
CA VAL A 354 -25.90 2.99 -25.21
C VAL A 354 -25.39 4.23 -24.50
N GLU A 355 -24.08 4.40 -24.44
CA GLU A 355 -23.44 5.63 -23.98
C GLU A 355 -22.61 6.26 -25.11
N THR A 356 -22.69 7.56 -25.26
CA THR A 356 -21.80 8.28 -26.17
C THR A 356 -20.57 8.68 -25.41
N LYS A 357 -19.39 8.28 -25.92
CA LYS A 357 -18.10 8.59 -25.30
C LYS A 357 -17.26 9.45 -26.23
N ALA A 358 -16.66 10.48 -25.66
CA ALA A 358 -15.66 11.29 -26.31
C ALA A 358 -14.28 10.87 -25.84
N PHE A 359 -13.31 10.89 -26.76
CA PHE A 359 -11.91 10.56 -26.49
C PHE A 359 -11.04 11.77 -26.83
N VAL A 360 -10.18 12.15 -25.89
CA VAL A 360 -9.24 13.25 -26.08
C VAL A 360 -7.85 12.83 -25.65
N LYS A 361 -6.86 13.13 -26.48
CA LYS A 361 -5.46 12.95 -26.11
C LYS A 361 -5.01 14.14 -25.25
N ILE A 362 -4.48 13.83 -24.08
CA ILE A 362 -3.98 14.82 -23.13
C ILE A 362 -2.53 14.50 -22.76
N SER A 363 -1.75 15.55 -22.48
CA SER A 363 -0.43 15.44 -21.90
C SER A 363 -0.49 16.03 -20.49
N VAL A 364 -0.08 15.25 -19.49
CA VAL A 364 -0.12 15.68 -18.09
C VAL A 364 1.32 15.74 -17.57
N PRO A 365 1.80 16.92 -17.14
CA PRO A 365 3.18 17.08 -16.69
C PRO A 365 3.49 16.21 -15.46
N ALA A 366 4.79 15.96 -15.22
CA ALA A 366 5.24 15.24 -14.04
C ALA A 366 4.80 15.95 -12.76
N LEU A 367 4.22 15.20 -11.81
CA LEU A 367 3.70 15.72 -10.55
C LEU A 367 2.76 16.92 -10.71
N GLY A 368 2.11 17.02 -11.86
CA GLY A 368 1.29 18.15 -12.27
C GLY A 368 -0.15 17.76 -12.61
N ASP A 369 -0.87 18.73 -13.11
CA ASP A 369 -2.23 18.57 -13.57
C ASP A 369 -2.46 19.27 -14.93
N THR A 370 -3.51 18.83 -15.60
CA THR A 370 -4.02 19.41 -16.83
C THR A 370 -5.52 19.63 -16.66
N GLN A 371 -5.98 20.83 -16.98
CA GLN A 371 -7.39 21.17 -16.95
C GLN A 371 -8.01 20.85 -18.32
N VAL A 372 -9.12 20.13 -18.30
CA VAL A 372 -9.86 19.74 -19.50
C VAL A 372 -11.28 20.24 -19.35
N TYR A 373 -11.73 21.05 -20.27
CA TYR A 373 -13.08 21.57 -20.33
C TYR A 373 -13.78 20.95 -21.52
N LEU A 374 -14.92 20.32 -21.28
CA LEU A 374 -15.81 19.86 -22.32
C LEU A 374 -16.91 20.91 -22.49
N LEU A 375 -17.00 21.47 -23.66
CA LEU A 375 -18.04 22.42 -24.07
C LEU A 375 -19.15 21.65 -24.78
N LYS A 376 -20.39 21.85 -24.38
CA LYS A 376 -21.59 21.40 -25.08
C LYS A 376 -22.37 22.64 -25.49
N PHE A 377 -22.75 22.76 -26.74
CA PHE A 377 -23.46 23.92 -27.28
C PHE A 377 -24.39 23.54 -28.42
N SER A 378 -25.40 24.39 -28.65
CA SER A 378 -26.29 24.31 -29.81
C SER A 378 -25.88 25.38 -30.83
N GLY A 379 -25.96 25.07 -32.11
CA GLY A 379 -25.68 26.06 -33.21
C GLY A 379 -24.78 25.54 -34.32
N ASP A 380 -24.50 26.39 -35.31
CA ASP A 380 -23.76 26.03 -36.50
C ASP A 380 -22.27 25.82 -36.18
N GLN A 381 -21.71 24.68 -36.59
CA GLN A 381 -20.29 24.29 -36.45
C GLN A 381 -19.32 25.30 -37.09
N GLN A 382 -19.81 26.12 -38.00
CA GLN A 382 -19.05 27.18 -38.65
C GLN A 382 -18.67 28.30 -37.68
N LYS A 383 -19.56 28.64 -36.71
CA LYS A 383 -19.30 29.64 -35.65
C LYS A 383 -18.16 29.19 -34.70
N CYS A 384 -18.00 27.89 -34.47
CA CYS A 384 -16.91 27.35 -33.66
C CYS A 384 -15.55 27.58 -34.28
N THR A 385 -15.45 27.48 -35.62
CA THR A 385 -14.22 27.70 -36.35
C THR A 385 -13.82 29.18 -36.34
N GLU A 386 -14.77 30.10 -36.36
CA GLU A 386 -14.58 31.54 -36.23
C GLU A 386 -14.15 31.93 -34.81
N ALA A 387 -14.62 31.24 -33.78
CA ALA A 387 -14.17 31.37 -32.38
C ALA A 387 -12.80 30.73 -32.10
N GLY A 388 -12.13 30.16 -33.11
CA GLY A 388 -10.82 29.51 -32.93
C GLY A 388 -10.86 28.07 -32.45
N ILE A 389 -12.04 27.50 -32.32
CA ILE A 389 -12.24 26.10 -31.98
C ILE A 389 -12.12 25.28 -33.26
N ARG A 390 -10.96 24.64 -33.48
CA ARG A 390 -10.65 23.82 -34.67
C ARG A 390 -10.83 22.33 -34.39
#